data_3ba7043372e38a7602f47254230417b0
#
_entry.id   3ba7043372e38a7602f47254230417b0
#
_cell.length_a   1.000
_cell.length_b   1.000
_cell.length_c   1.000
_cell.angle_alpha   90.00
_cell.angle_beta   90.00
_cell.angle_gamma   90.00
#
_symmetry.space_group_name_H-M   'P 1'
#
loop_
_entity.id
_entity.type
_entity.pdbx_description
1 polymer ?
#
loop_
_entity_poly.entity_id
_entity_poly.type
_entity_poly.pdbx_seq_one_letter_code
_entity_poly.pdbx_strand_id
1 'polypeptide(L)'
;MFRPRLPLSPHRFSHLRSHPAKTSDWSATQYLKFADERAIPTQDLLSHIPLQSPSHIVDLGCGPGNSTAMLSARYPSCPSISGIDSSPNMIARAKESSNNNTTFAVADVETYSPPPNQPVDLFFSNAVLHWLPRSTRLPTIRRLLLALPPGGVFAFQVPDTLNEPSHTSMREVARTGPWAEHLRGTLVERDELDSPGEIYDALVDCCESLRIWESVYYHSLGSWGEIVEWVKGTGLRPYLDGLRGEEERGEFLKVYEEKLREKYEKRADGRVLLRYPRLFAVAVRK
;
A
#
# COMPACT_ATOMS: atom_id res chain seq x y z
N MET A 1 -42.73 -49.12 15.41
CA MET A 1 -41.35 -49.31 14.93
C MET A 1 -40.68 -47.93 14.85
N PHE A 2 -39.91 -47.59 15.88
CA PHE A 2 -39.12 -46.37 15.91
C PHE A 2 -37.74 -46.63 15.30
N ARG A 3 -37.33 -45.81 14.29
CA ARG A 3 -35.96 -45.78 13.78
C ARG A 3 -35.18 -44.71 14.54
N PRO A 4 -33.99 -45.01 15.07
CA PRO A 4 -33.16 -44.01 15.74
C PRO A 4 -32.48 -43.07 14.69
N ARG A 5 -32.48 -41.75 14.98
CA ARG A 5 -31.70 -40.73 14.26
C ARG A 5 -30.24 -40.82 14.69
N LEU A 6 -29.35 -40.94 13.74
CA LEU A 6 -27.90 -40.78 13.92
C LEU A 6 -27.53 -39.30 14.18
N PRO A 7 -26.58 -39.01 15.07
CA PRO A 7 -26.16 -37.66 15.34
C PRO A 7 -25.23 -37.14 14.19
N LEU A 8 -25.51 -35.93 13.68
CA LEU A 8 -24.65 -35.21 12.80
C LEU A 8 -23.39 -34.74 13.54
N SER A 9 -22.25 -35.18 13.06
CA SER A 9 -20.92 -34.75 13.51
C SER A 9 -20.68 -33.29 13.12
N PRO A 10 -20.18 -32.41 14.04
CA PRO A 10 -19.80 -31.04 13.68
C PRO A 10 -18.45 -31.07 12.99
N HIS A 11 -18.44 -30.79 11.69
CA HIS A 11 -17.21 -30.47 10.98
C HIS A 11 -16.63 -29.17 11.54
N ARG A 12 -15.58 -29.31 12.34
CA ARG A 12 -14.68 -28.21 12.70
C ARG A 12 -13.89 -27.79 11.46
N PHE A 13 -14.27 -26.69 10.84
CA PHE A 13 -13.36 -25.93 9.97
C PHE A 13 -12.62 -24.90 10.83
N SER A 14 -11.51 -25.32 11.42
CA SER A 14 -10.50 -24.41 11.97
C SER A 14 -9.36 -24.29 10.95
N HIS A 15 -9.52 -23.46 9.94
CA HIS A 15 -8.37 -22.92 9.23
C HIS A 15 -7.94 -21.61 9.90
N LEU A 16 -7.29 -21.73 11.04
CA LEU A 16 -6.35 -20.72 11.51
C LEU A 16 -5.20 -20.72 10.51
N ARG A 17 -5.26 -19.79 9.54
CA ARG A 17 -4.06 -19.41 8.80
C ARG A 17 -3.11 -18.78 9.81
N SER A 18 -2.09 -19.51 10.21
CA SER A 18 -0.94 -18.98 10.91
C SER A 18 -0.37 -17.84 10.04
N HIS A 19 -0.25 -16.64 10.61
CA HIS A 19 0.46 -15.54 9.97
C HIS A 19 1.86 -16.05 9.61
N PRO A 20 2.33 -15.84 8.36
CA PRO A 20 3.66 -16.24 7.98
C PRO A 20 4.68 -15.51 8.86
N ALA A 21 5.81 -16.17 9.10
CA ALA A 21 6.93 -15.68 9.87
C ALA A 21 7.25 -14.22 9.49
N LYS A 22 7.62 -13.41 10.51
CA LYS A 22 7.99 -11.98 10.39
C LYS A 22 8.84 -11.74 9.14
N THR A 23 8.25 -11.11 8.12
CA THR A 23 9.00 -10.42 7.09
C THR A 23 9.94 -9.41 7.78
N SER A 24 11.14 -9.20 7.24
CA SER A 24 12.06 -8.16 7.74
C SER A 24 11.29 -6.82 7.78
N ASP A 25 11.61 -5.94 8.77
CA ASP A 25 10.94 -4.65 8.88
C ASP A 25 11.24 -3.74 7.67
N TRP A 26 10.40 -2.77 7.36
CA TRP A 26 10.56 -1.87 6.21
C TRP A 26 11.81 -1.00 6.34
N SER A 27 12.58 -0.86 5.23
CA SER A 27 13.74 0.02 5.18
C SER A 27 13.36 1.43 4.73
N ALA A 28 13.36 2.38 5.66
CA ALA A 28 13.12 3.79 5.35
C ALA A 28 14.18 4.34 4.38
N THR A 29 15.45 3.97 4.52
CA THR A 29 16.55 4.41 3.64
C THR A 29 16.32 3.99 2.18
N GLN A 30 15.92 2.73 1.93
CA GLN A 30 15.62 2.26 0.57
C GLN A 30 14.38 2.96 -0.01
N TYR A 31 13.37 3.21 0.81
CA TYR A 31 12.15 3.88 0.39
C TYR A 31 12.40 5.34 -0.05
N LEU A 32 13.31 6.04 0.61
CA LEU A 32 13.60 7.46 0.36
C LEU A 32 14.44 7.73 -0.90
N LYS A 33 15.05 6.72 -1.55
CA LYS A 33 15.85 6.91 -2.78
C LYS A 33 15.10 7.62 -3.92
N PHE A 34 13.77 7.50 -3.97
CA PHE A 34 12.91 8.09 -5.00
C PHE A 34 11.79 8.91 -4.35
N ALA A 35 12.16 9.74 -3.37
CA ALA A 35 11.17 10.49 -2.58
C ALA A 35 10.39 11.50 -3.43
N ASP A 36 11.06 12.18 -4.36
CA ASP A 36 10.46 13.22 -5.21
C ASP A 36 9.41 12.61 -6.15
N GLU A 37 9.75 11.52 -6.84
CA GLU A 37 8.83 10.84 -7.75
C GLU A 37 7.65 10.21 -6.99
N ARG A 38 7.89 9.73 -5.76
CA ARG A 38 6.84 9.18 -4.90
C ARG A 38 5.93 10.27 -4.30
N ALA A 39 6.39 11.52 -4.25
CA ALA A 39 5.60 12.65 -3.78
C ALA A 39 4.54 13.09 -4.80
N ILE A 40 4.79 12.93 -6.11
CA ILE A 40 3.86 13.39 -7.17
C ILE A 40 2.44 12.82 -6.98
N PRO A 41 2.22 11.50 -6.85
CA PRO A 41 0.86 10.98 -6.64
C PRO A 41 0.22 11.43 -5.33
N THR A 42 1.03 11.72 -4.30
CA THR A 42 0.55 12.28 -3.04
C THR A 42 0.02 13.69 -3.24
N GLN A 43 0.73 14.53 -3.99
CA GLN A 43 0.29 15.88 -4.36
C GLN A 43 -0.99 15.84 -5.18
N ASP A 44 -1.06 14.95 -6.17
CA ASP A 44 -2.26 14.77 -6.99
C ASP A 44 -3.47 14.41 -6.12
N LEU A 45 -3.33 13.44 -5.21
CA LEU A 45 -4.39 13.06 -4.28
C LEU A 45 -4.82 14.24 -3.40
N LEU A 46 -3.85 14.96 -2.80
CA LEU A 46 -4.10 16.12 -1.94
C LEU A 46 -4.87 17.24 -2.66
N SER A 47 -4.60 17.46 -3.95
CA SER A 47 -5.27 18.49 -4.74
C SER A 47 -6.77 18.24 -4.96
N HIS A 48 -7.21 17.00 -4.78
CA HIS A 48 -8.60 16.59 -4.97
C HIS A 48 -9.41 16.48 -3.67
N ILE A 49 -8.80 16.74 -2.51
CA ILE A 49 -9.49 16.71 -1.21
C ILE A 49 -10.28 18.01 -1.02
N PRO A 50 -11.61 17.95 -0.86
CA PRO A 50 -12.45 19.15 -0.79
C PRO A 50 -12.48 19.85 0.59
N LEU A 51 -11.67 19.36 1.56
CA LEU A 51 -11.58 19.96 2.88
C LEU A 51 -10.69 21.21 2.88
N GLN A 52 -11.14 22.26 3.56
CA GLN A 52 -10.39 23.51 3.70
C GLN A 52 -9.65 23.63 5.05
N SER A 53 -10.30 23.26 6.14
CA SER A 53 -9.81 23.47 7.50
C SER A 53 -10.12 22.26 8.39
N PRO A 54 -9.53 21.08 8.13
CA PRO A 54 -9.70 19.94 9.00
C PRO A 54 -9.08 20.20 10.38
N SER A 55 -9.72 19.69 11.42
CA SER A 55 -9.23 19.77 12.80
C SER A 55 -8.39 18.54 13.18
N HIS A 56 -8.70 17.39 12.60
CA HIS A 56 -7.94 16.18 12.84
C HIS A 56 -7.80 15.34 11.55
N ILE A 57 -6.55 15.03 11.22
CA ILE A 57 -6.17 14.18 10.08
C ILE A 57 -5.49 12.93 10.60
N VAL A 58 -5.82 11.79 10.01
CA VAL A 58 -5.09 10.52 10.22
C VAL A 58 -4.49 10.05 8.91
N ASP A 59 -3.16 9.94 8.88
CA ASP A 59 -2.38 9.39 7.77
C ASP A 59 -2.17 7.88 8.01
N LEU A 60 -2.92 7.08 7.26
CA LEU A 60 -2.96 5.63 7.37
C LEU A 60 -1.82 4.99 6.59
N GLY A 61 -0.87 4.36 7.28
CA GLY A 61 0.36 3.82 6.71
C GLY A 61 1.33 4.94 6.33
N CYS A 62 1.60 5.85 7.27
CA CYS A 62 2.39 7.05 7.06
C CYS A 62 3.86 6.79 6.66
N GLY A 63 4.34 5.55 6.81
CA GLY A 63 5.74 5.21 6.58
C GLY A 63 6.69 6.08 7.40
N PRO A 64 7.78 6.61 6.80
CA PRO A 64 8.73 7.47 7.50
C PRO A 64 8.26 8.93 7.65
N GLY A 65 6.95 9.21 7.40
CA GLY A 65 6.34 10.52 7.63
C GLY A 65 6.27 11.47 6.43
N ASN A 66 6.65 11.04 5.22
CA ASN A 66 6.67 11.92 4.03
C ASN A 66 5.27 12.45 3.67
N SER A 67 4.26 11.60 3.63
CA SER A 67 2.86 11.99 3.38
C SER A 67 2.33 12.88 4.50
N THR A 68 2.67 12.56 5.76
CA THR A 68 2.29 13.37 6.92
C THR A 68 2.87 14.79 6.85
N ALA A 69 4.13 14.94 6.41
CA ALA A 69 4.75 16.24 6.20
C ALA A 69 4.03 17.07 5.11
N MET A 70 3.61 16.39 4.02
CA MET A 70 2.83 17.03 2.94
C MET A 70 1.43 17.44 3.41
N LEU A 71 0.77 16.63 4.25
CA LEU A 71 -0.49 16.98 4.91
C LEU A 71 -0.32 18.20 5.82
N SER A 72 0.75 18.25 6.62
CA SER A 72 1.07 19.39 7.49
C SER A 72 1.33 20.68 6.69
N ALA A 73 2.01 20.58 5.55
CA ALA A 73 2.23 21.70 4.66
C ALA A 73 0.93 22.19 3.99
N ARG A 74 0.03 21.26 3.59
CA ARG A 74 -1.26 21.59 2.98
C ARG A 74 -2.26 22.19 3.97
N TYR A 75 -2.20 21.77 5.23
CA TYR A 75 -3.10 22.18 6.31
C TYR A 75 -2.33 22.75 7.51
N PRO A 76 -1.65 23.89 7.34
CA PRO A 76 -0.76 24.44 8.38
C PRO A 76 -1.50 24.85 9.66
N SER A 77 -2.81 25.10 9.57
CA SER A 77 -3.67 25.43 10.71
C SER A 77 -4.35 24.21 11.35
N CYS A 78 -4.11 22.99 10.83
CA CYS A 78 -4.68 21.78 11.42
C CYS A 78 -4.04 21.51 12.79
N PRO A 79 -4.82 21.45 13.89
CA PRO A 79 -4.25 21.27 15.21
C PRO A 79 -3.70 19.86 15.47
N SER A 80 -4.17 18.85 14.74
CA SER A 80 -3.77 17.47 14.98
C SER A 80 -3.64 16.67 13.68
N ILE A 81 -2.45 16.15 13.40
CA ILE A 81 -2.17 15.21 12.32
C ILE A 81 -1.51 13.98 12.93
N SER A 82 -2.17 12.83 12.85
CA SER A 82 -1.69 11.57 13.41
C SER A 82 -1.27 10.62 12.29
N GLY A 83 0.02 10.22 12.25
CA GLY A 83 0.51 9.18 11.37
C GLY A 83 0.51 7.82 12.05
N ILE A 84 -0.03 6.80 11.42
CA ILE A 84 0.06 5.42 11.89
C ILE A 84 0.71 4.54 10.83
N ASP A 85 1.52 3.57 11.26
CA ASP A 85 2.13 2.54 10.43
C ASP A 85 2.34 1.27 11.25
N SER A 86 2.25 0.11 10.63
CA SER A 86 2.49 -1.18 11.29
C SER A 86 3.97 -1.46 11.57
N SER A 87 4.89 -0.74 10.91
CA SER A 87 6.34 -0.89 11.03
C SER A 87 6.90 -0.02 12.16
N PRO A 88 7.47 -0.61 13.23
CA PRO A 88 8.19 0.16 14.26
C PRO A 88 9.36 0.98 13.71
N ASN A 89 10.07 0.48 12.70
CA ASN A 89 11.20 1.18 12.07
C ASN A 89 10.73 2.44 11.33
N MET A 90 9.62 2.35 10.57
CA MET A 90 9.02 3.51 9.90
C MET A 90 8.59 4.55 10.91
N ILE A 91 7.91 4.16 11.98
CA ILE A 91 7.45 5.07 13.03
C ILE A 91 8.63 5.72 13.79
N ALA A 92 9.69 4.96 14.06
CA ALA A 92 10.90 5.53 14.68
C ALA A 92 11.48 6.65 13.80
N ARG A 93 11.56 6.44 12.48
CA ARG A 93 12.04 7.44 11.53
C ARG A 93 11.09 8.63 11.40
N ALA A 94 9.78 8.39 11.35
CA ALA A 94 8.78 9.46 11.29
C ALA A 94 8.85 10.41 12.48
N LYS A 95 9.10 9.89 13.69
CA LYS A 95 9.25 10.67 14.91
C LYS A 95 10.44 11.65 14.89
N GLU A 96 11.50 11.38 14.12
CA GLU A 96 12.64 12.27 13.98
C GLU A 96 12.27 13.60 13.29
N SER A 97 11.21 13.59 12.46
CA SER A 97 10.70 14.76 11.72
C SER A 97 9.37 15.28 12.27
N SER A 98 8.93 14.82 13.47
CA SER A 98 7.72 15.34 14.10
C SER A 98 7.83 16.82 14.44
N ASN A 99 6.70 17.51 14.34
CA ASN A 99 6.53 18.91 14.75
C ASN A 99 5.40 19.02 15.78
N ASN A 100 5.03 20.26 16.17
CA ASN A 100 4.08 20.51 17.26
C ASN A 100 2.66 19.98 17.02
N ASN A 101 2.26 19.73 15.75
CA ASN A 101 0.92 19.25 15.40
C ASN A 101 0.90 17.84 14.82
N THR A 102 2.06 17.16 14.74
CA THR A 102 2.17 15.80 14.21
C THR A 102 2.51 14.78 15.30
N THR A 103 1.83 13.65 15.29
CA THR A 103 2.11 12.51 16.19
C THR A 103 2.22 11.23 15.39
N PHE A 104 3.01 10.27 15.89
CA PHE A 104 3.23 8.99 15.19
C PHE A 104 3.09 7.80 16.14
N ALA A 105 2.34 6.79 15.72
CA ALA A 105 2.09 5.58 16.50
C ALA A 105 2.17 4.30 15.65
N VAL A 106 2.65 3.22 16.27
CA VAL A 106 2.58 1.88 15.64
C VAL A 106 1.15 1.39 15.74
N ALA A 107 0.50 1.18 14.60
CA ALA A 107 -0.85 0.62 14.52
C ALA A 107 -1.09 -0.03 13.16
N ASP A 108 -1.97 -1.02 13.13
CA ASP A 108 -2.40 -1.71 11.92
C ASP A 108 -3.68 -1.05 11.38
N VAL A 109 -3.66 -0.63 10.10
CA VAL A 109 -4.79 0.00 9.42
C VAL A 109 -6.03 -0.90 9.43
N GLU A 110 -5.86 -2.22 9.34
CA GLU A 110 -6.95 -3.18 9.30
C GLU A 110 -7.76 -3.22 10.59
N THR A 111 -7.11 -2.98 11.73
CA THR A 111 -7.74 -3.00 13.05
C THR A 111 -7.88 -1.60 13.68
N TYR A 112 -7.29 -0.57 13.07
CA TYR A 112 -7.31 0.78 13.60
C TYR A 112 -8.73 1.32 13.74
N SER A 113 -8.99 1.98 14.87
CA SER A 113 -10.19 2.77 15.12
C SER A 113 -9.79 4.08 15.80
N PRO A 114 -10.32 5.24 15.35
CA PRO A 114 -10.03 6.51 16.02
C PRO A 114 -10.60 6.50 17.45
N PRO A 115 -9.96 7.21 18.39
CA PRO A 115 -10.50 7.39 19.73
C PRO A 115 -11.90 8.04 19.70
N PRO A 116 -12.86 7.60 20.51
CA PRO A 116 -14.24 8.06 20.45
C PRO A 116 -14.41 9.58 20.65
N ASN A 117 -13.48 10.22 21.38
CA ASN A 117 -13.53 11.64 21.72
C ASN A 117 -12.67 12.52 20.79
N GLN A 118 -12.13 11.97 19.72
CA GLN A 118 -11.32 12.66 18.73
C GLN A 118 -11.86 12.38 17.33
N PRO A 119 -12.94 13.04 16.90
CA PRO A 119 -13.48 12.86 15.55
C PRO A 119 -12.40 13.19 14.52
N VAL A 120 -12.32 12.38 13.47
CA VAL A 120 -11.37 12.55 12.37
C VAL A 120 -12.11 13.19 11.21
N ASP A 121 -11.55 14.25 10.62
CA ASP A 121 -12.13 14.90 9.44
C ASP A 121 -11.60 14.32 8.14
N LEU A 122 -10.35 13.81 8.17
CA LEU A 122 -9.69 13.22 7.00
C LEU A 122 -8.94 11.93 7.37
N PHE A 123 -9.33 10.82 6.77
CA PHE A 123 -8.45 9.69 6.59
C PHE A 123 -7.72 9.83 5.26
N PHE A 124 -6.40 9.80 5.32
CA PHE A 124 -5.53 9.85 4.17
C PHE A 124 -4.71 8.56 4.08
N SER A 125 -4.56 7.99 2.88
CA SER A 125 -3.76 6.77 2.69
C SER A 125 -3.01 6.80 1.37
N ASN A 126 -1.68 6.76 1.43
CA ASN A 126 -0.81 6.87 0.27
C ASN A 126 0.01 5.59 0.06
N ALA A 127 -0.35 4.79 -0.92
CA ALA A 127 0.33 3.53 -1.30
C ALA A 127 0.39 2.48 -0.17
N VAL A 128 -0.74 2.27 0.53
CA VAL A 128 -0.84 1.34 1.67
C VAL A 128 -1.88 0.26 1.45
N LEU A 129 -3.11 0.63 1.08
CA LEU A 129 -4.27 -0.28 1.09
C LEU A 129 -4.13 -1.50 0.17
N HIS A 130 -3.27 -1.43 -0.85
CA HIS A 130 -2.95 -2.56 -1.73
C HIS A 130 -2.15 -3.69 -1.04
N TRP A 131 -1.68 -3.47 0.19
CA TRP A 131 -1.04 -4.49 1.03
C TRP A 131 -2.04 -5.28 1.86
N LEU A 132 -3.26 -4.76 2.05
CA LEU A 132 -4.32 -5.49 2.72
C LEU A 132 -4.83 -6.63 1.83
N PRO A 133 -5.21 -7.77 2.42
CA PRO A 133 -5.90 -8.83 1.69
C PRO A 133 -7.15 -8.30 0.97
N ARG A 134 -7.42 -8.78 -0.25
CA ARG A 134 -8.60 -8.37 -1.02
C ARG A 134 -9.90 -8.55 -0.21
N SER A 135 -9.98 -9.62 0.59
CA SER A 135 -11.17 -9.93 1.40
C SER A 135 -11.46 -8.92 2.51
N THR A 136 -10.45 -8.17 2.98
CA THR A 136 -10.59 -7.23 4.11
C THR A 136 -10.43 -5.77 3.67
N ARG A 137 -9.89 -5.50 2.49
CA ARG A 137 -9.55 -4.15 2.00
C ARG A 137 -10.79 -3.25 1.92
N LEU A 138 -11.80 -3.59 1.12
CA LEU A 138 -13.03 -2.79 1.01
C LEU A 138 -13.82 -2.72 2.33
N PRO A 139 -14.00 -3.80 3.09
CA PRO A 139 -14.56 -3.74 4.44
C PRO A 139 -13.83 -2.75 5.37
N THR A 140 -12.50 -2.71 5.34
CA THR A 140 -11.70 -1.78 6.13
C THR A 140 -11.91 -0.34 5.69
N ILE A 141 -11.86 -0.05 4.38
CA ILE A 141 -12.12 1.29 3.83
C ILE A 141 -13.51 1.77 4.23
N ARG A 142 -14.54 0.94 4.03
CA ARG A 142 -15.92 1.27 4.39
C ARG A 142 -16.09 1.53 5.89
N ARG A 143 -15.49 0.70 6.74
CA ARG A 143 -15.54 0.87 8.20
C ARG A 143 -14.93 2.20 8.63
N LEU A 144 -13.77 2.56 8.08
CA LEU A 144 -13.11 3.83 8.38
C LEU A 144 -13.89 5.02 7.84
N LEU A 145 -14.43 4.93 6.62
CA LEU A 145 -15.31 5.98 6.06
C LEU A 145 -16.53 6.20 6.94
N LEU A 146 -17.18 5.15 7.44
CA LEU A 146 -18.33 5.24 8.34
C LEU A 146 -17.99 5.80 9.74
N ALA A 147 -16.73 5.77 10.14
CA ALA A 147 -16.25 6.37 11.39
C ALA A 147 -16.04 7.88 11.30
N LEU A 148 -16.04 8.46 10.10
CA LEU A 148 -15.98 9.90 9.90
C LEU A 148 -17.32 10.57 10.22
N PRO A 149 -17.34 11.84 10.65
CA PRO A 149 -18.56 12.64 10.71
C PRO A 149 -19.10 12.91 9.29
N PRO A 150 -20.37 13.31 9.14
CA PRO A 150 -20.90 13.82 7.86
C PRO A 150 -20.00 14.94 7.32
N GLY A 151 -19.67 14.88 6.01
CA GLY A 151 -18.72 15.78 5.37
C GLY A 151 -17.25 15.43 5.56
N GLY A 152 -16.93 14.47 6.43
CA GLY A 152 -15.58 13.91 6.56
C GLY A 152 -15.12 13.19 5.30
N VAL A 153 -13.81 13.16 5.05
CA VAL A 153 -13.23 12.65 3.80
C VAL A 153 -12.33 11.45 4.03
N PHE A 154 -12.50 10.42 3.21
CA PHE A 154 -11.51 9.35 3.05
C PHE A 154 -10.86 9.48 1.67
N ALA A 155 -9.57 9.75 1.64
CA ALA A 155 -8.78 9.91 0.43
C ALA A 155 -7.67 8.88 0.36
N PHE A 156 -7.58 8.14 -0.74
CA PHE A 156 -6.50 7.17 -0.91
C PHE A 156 -6.03 7.05 -2.36
N GLN A 157 -4.77 6.63 -2.51
CA GLN A 157 -4.25 6.13 -3.77
C GLN A 157 -3.43 4.86 -3.55
N VAL A 158 -3.44 4.00 -4.56
CA VAL A 158 -2.67 2.75 -4.59
C VAL A 158 -2.02 2.54 -5.94
N PRO A 159 -0.79 1.95 -6.01
CA PRO A 159 -0.19 1.55 -7.27
C PRO A 159 -0.93 0.34 -7.85
N ASP A 160 -1.37 0.45 -9.10
CA ASP A 160 -1.97 -0.63 -9.90
C ASP A 160 -0.94 -1.22 -10.85
N THR A 161 0.05 -1.88 -10.30
CA THR A 161 1.24 -2.34 -11.03
C THR A 161 1.34 -3.84 -11.20
N LEU A 162 0.36 -4.60 -10.71
CA LEU A 162 0.45 -6.06 -10.69
C LEU A 162 0.69 -6.65 -12.10
N ASN A 163 0.09 -6.06 -13.13
CA ASN A 163 0.19 -6.50 -14.51
C ASN A 163 1.26 -5.73 -15.33
N GLU A 164 1.98 -4.80 -14.71
CA GLU A 164 3.06 -4.10 -15.36
C GLU A 164 4.29 -5.02 -15.58
N PRO A 165 5.08 -4.78 -16.64
CA PRO A 165 6.25 -5.62 -16.96
C PRO A 165 7.22 -5.79 -15.79
N SER A 166 7.43 -4.75 -14.97
CA SER A 166 8.26 -4.83 -13.76
C SER A 166 7.76 -5.88 -12.77
N HIS A 167 6.44 -6.00 -12.57
CA HIS A 167 5.86 -6.95 -11.61
C HIS A 167 5.61 -8.34 -12.22
N THR A 168 5.26 -8.42 -13.50
CA THR A 168 5.14 -9.73 -14.18
C THR A 168 6.49 -10.42 -14.28
N SER A 169 7.58 -9.67 -14.54
CA SER A 169 8.94 -10.22 -14.57
C SER A 169 9.40 -10.74 -13.21
N MET A 170 9.04 -10.09 -12.09
CA MET A 170 9.33 -10.61 -10.73
C MET A 170 8.72 -12.01 -10.55
N ARG A 171 7.43 -12.16 -10.89
CA ARG A 171 6.71 -13.42 -10.78
C ARG A 171 7.27 -14.50 -11.70
N GLU A 172 7.63 -14.13 -12.93
CA GLU A 172 8.24 -15.04 -13.88
C GLU A 172 9.57 -15.58 -13.34
N VAL A 173 10.48 -14.70 -12.92
CA VAL A 173 11.78 -15.08 -12.35
C VAL A 173 11.62 -15.92 -11.08
N ALA A 174 10.68 -15.56 -10.19
CA ALA A 174 10.42 -16.32 -8.97
C ALA A 174 9.94 -17.75 -9.25
N ARG A 175 9.24 -17.97 -10.37
CA ARG A 175 8.67 -19.28 -10.73
C ARG A 175 9.62 -20.16 -11.56
N THR A 176 10.65 -19.61 -12.18
CA THR A 176 11.50 -20.30 -13.14
C THR A 176 12.95 -20.51 -12.70
N GLY A 177 13.45 -19.79 -11.71
CA GLY A 177 14.82 -19.87 -11.21
C GLY A 177 15.04 -21.05 -10.25
N PRO A 178 16.30 -21.27 -9.79
CA PRO A 178 16.65 -22.33 -8.85
C PRO A 178 15.97 -22.18 -7.47
N TRP A 179 15.50 -21.00 -7.14
CA TRP A 179 14.73 -20.64 -5.95
C TRP A 179 13.23 -20.99 -6.03
N ALA A 180 12.72 -21.39 -7.21
CA ALA A 180 11.29 -21.54 -7.48
C ALA A 180 10.58 -22.53 -6.53
N GLU A 181 11.24 -23.61 -6.14
CA GLU A 181 10.65 -24.63 -5.28
C GLU A 181 10.37 -24.10 -3.87
N HIS A 182 11.35 -23.43 -3.25
CA HIS A 182 11.18 -22.93 -1.89
C HIS A 182 10.37 -21.62 -1.85
N LEU A 183 10.45 -20.76 -2.87
CA LEU A 183 9.60 -19.58 -2.94
C LEU A 183 8.12 -19.92 -3.06
N ARG A 184 7.76 -21.00 -3.78
CA ARG A 184 6.37 -21.43 -3.93
C ARG A 184 5.66 -21.71 -2.60
N GLY A 185 6.39 -22.16 -1.58
CA GLY A 185 5.83 -22.46 -0.26
C GLY A 185 5.85 -21.29 0.73
N THR A 186 6.62 -20.24 0.45
CA THR A 186 6.88 -19.14 1.39
C THR A 186 6.39 -17.78 0.90
N LEU A 187 6.25 -17.61 -0.42
CA LEU A 187 5.89 -16.34 -1.02
C LEU A 187 4.40 -16.04 -0.83
N VAL A 188 4.11 -14.92 -0.18
CA VAL A 188 2.79 -14.31 -0.16
C VAL A 188 2.74 -13.27 -1.28
N GLU A 189 2.17 -13.64 -2.42
CA GLU A 189 1.93 -12.70 -3.52
C GLU A 189 0.84 -11.69 -3.10
N ARG A 190 1.00 -10.44 -3.55
CA ARG A 190 -0.01 -9.39 -3.35
C ARG A 190 -1.27 -9.72 -4.17
N ASP A 191 -2.44 -9.54 -3.56
CA ASP A 191 -3.71 -9.66 -4.25
C ASP A 191 -3.89 -8.58 -5.33
N GLU A 192 -4.71 -8.88 -6.33
CA GLU A 192 -5.20 -7.87 -7.27
C GLU A 192 -5.96 -6.76 -6.53
N LEU A 193 -5.96 -5.57 -7.12
CA LEU A 193 -6.78 -4.47 -6.62
C LEU A 193 -8.26 -4.76 -6.88
N ASP A 194 -9.10 -4.14 -6.06
CA ASP A 194 -10.51 -4.03 -6.36
C ASP A 194 -10.67 -3.07 -7.54
N SER A 195 -11.54 -3.42 -8.48
CA SER A 195 -11.83 -2.58 -9.65
C SER A 195 -12.54 -1.27 -9.23
N PRO A 196 -12.50 -0.21 -10.06
CA PRO A 196 -13.25 1.01 -9.82
C PRO A 196 -14.75 0.76 -9.56
N GLY A 197 -15.35 -0.22 -10.24
CA GLY A 197 -16.74 -0.62 -10.03
C GLY A 197 -16.99 -1.24 -8.66
N GLU A 198 -16.13 -2.17 -8.22
CA GLU A 198 -16.24 -2.78 -6.89
C GLU A 198 -16.05 -1.75 -5.77
N ILE A 199 -15.10 -0.80 -5.93
CA ILE A 199 -14.91 0.30 -4.98
C ILE A 199 -16.15 1.20 -4.94
N TYR A 200 -16.71 1.53 -6.11
CA TYR A 200 -17.92 2.35 -6.21
C TYR A 200 -19.08 1.68 -5.49
N ASP A 201 -19.38 0.43 -5.82
CA ASP A 201 -20.51 -0.32 -5.25
C ASP A 201 -20.38 -0.51 -3.73
N ALA A 202 -19.13 -0.65 -3.22
CA ALA A 202 -18.89 -0.81 -1.80
C ALA A 202 -19.08 0.48 -0.98
N LEU A 203 -18.96 1.67 -1.59
CA LEU A 203 -18.89 2.94 -0.85
C LEU A 203 -20.01 3.93 -1.17
N VAL A 204 -20.65 3.86 -2.35
CA VAL A 204 -21.57 4.89 -2.84
C VAL A 204 -22.77 5.16 -1.93
N ASP A 205 -23.28 4.14 -1.26
CA ASP A 205 -24.43 4.26 -0.36
C ASP A 205 -24.13 5.08 0.91
N CYS A 206 -22.86 5.18 1.33
CA CYS A 206 -22.42 5.97 2.48
C CYS A 206 -21.71 7.28 2.10
N CYS A 207 -21.64 7.62 0.80
CA CYS A 207 -21.00 8.83 0.31
C CYS A 207 -22.01 9.90 -0.12
N GLU A 208 -21.73 11.16 0.23
CA GLU A 208 -22.32 12.34 -0.40
C GLU A 208 -21.74 12.50 -1.81
N SER A 209 -20.42 12.33 -1.93
CA SER A 209 -19.73 12.28 -3.23
C SER A 209 -18.61 11.24 -3.19
N LEU A 210 -18.43 10.56 -4.32
CA LEU A 210 -17.37 9.57 -4.52
C LEU A 210 -16.73 9.81 -5.89
N ARG A 211 -15.45 10.12 -5.87
CA ARG A 211 -14.62 10.31 -7.07
C ARG A 211 -13.58 9.22 -7.13
N ILE A 212 -13.51 8.51 -8.26
CA ILE A 212 -12.52 7.47 -8.53
C ILE A 212 -11.88 7.79 -9.87
N TRP A 213 -10.55 7.70 -9.96
CA TRP A 213 -9.83 7.91 -11.22
C TRP A 213 -8.52 7.14 -11.25
N GLU A 214 -7.96 7.00 -12.43
CA GLU A 214 -6.65 6.42 -12.65
C GLU A 214 -5.70 7.48 -13.25
N SER A 215 -4.43 7.41 -12.85
CA SER A 215 -3.36 8.20 -13.45
C SER A 215 -2.17 7.31 -13.77
N VAL A 216 -1.57 7.52 -14.93
CA VAL A 216 -0.37 6.79 -15.35
C VAL A 216 0.82 7.72 -15.30
N TYR A 217 1.80 7.36 -14.47
CA TYR A 217 3.09 8.06 -14.38
C TYR A 217 4.13 7.33 -15.22
N TYR A 218 5.05 8.09 -15.85
CA TYR A 218 6.19 7.54 -16.54
C TYR A 218 7.45 8.07 -15.88
N HIS A 219 8.11 7.23 -15.08
CA HIS A 219 9.35 7.60 -14.41
C HIS A 219 10.53 7.38 -15.36
N SER A 220 11.27 8.45 -15.66
CA SER A 220 12.47 8.40 -16.49
C SER A 220 13.67 7.98 -15.63
N LEU A 221 14.12 6.75 -15.77
CA LEU A 221 15.19 6.14 -15.00
C LEU A 221 16.45 5.95 -15.86
N GLY A 222 17.64 6.08 -15.27
CA GLY A 222 18.93 6.02 -15.98
C GLY A 222 19.27 4.62 -16.52
N SER A 223 18.71 3.57 -15.92
CA SER A 223 19.01 2.19 -16.29
C SER A 223 17.93 1.20 -15.83
N TRP A 224 18.02 -0.04 -16.30
CA TRP A 224 17.19 -1.14 -15.78
C TRP A 224 17.50 -1.45 -14.30
N GLY A 225 18.76 -1.27 -13.87
CA GLY A 225 19.14 -1.38 -12.47
C GLY A 225 18.41 -0.37 -11.58
N GLU A 226 18.08 0.83 -12.07
CA GLU A 226 17.25 1.78 -11.32
C GLU A 226 15.79 1.33 -11.20
N ILE A 227 15.25 0.57 -12.18
CA ILE A 227 13.94 -0.10 -12.01
C ILE A 227 14.03 -1.12 -10.87
N VAL A 228 15.12 -1.92 -10.83
CA VAL A 228 15.36 -2.87 -9.72
C VAL A 228 15.37 -2.14 -8.39
N GLU A 229 16.14 -1.04 -8.28
CA GLU A 229 16.21 -0.24 -7.06
C GLU A 229 14.86 0.40 -6.67
N TRP A 230 14.07 0.83 -7.67
CA TRP A 230 12.72 1.37 -7.45
C TRP A 230 11.80 0.37 -6.74
N VAL A 231 11.78 -0.88 -7.21
CA VAL A 231 10.87 -1.92 -6.70
C VAL A 231 11.45 -2.73 -5.54
N LYS A 232 12.76 -2.65 -5.28
CA LYS A 232 13.48 -3.40 -4.24
C LYS A 232 12.94 -3.15 -2.84
N GLY A 233 12.59 -1.90 -2.54
CA GLY A 233 12.00 -1.52 -1.26
C GLY A 233 10.49 -1.76 -1.16
N THR A 234 9.84 -2.29 -2.20
CA THR A 234 8.39 -2.47 -2.28
C THR A 234 8.01 -3.83 -2.88
N GLY A 235 7.66 -3.90 -4.16
CA GLY A 235 7.16 -5.10 -4.83
C GLY A 235 8.11 -6.29 -4.84
N LEU A 236 9.45 -6.08 -4.90
CA LEU A 236 10.44 -7.16 -4.85
C LEU A 236 10.67 -7.72 -3.45
N ARG A 237 10.33 -6.95 -2.41
CA ARG A 237 10.67 -7.30 -1.04
C ARG A 237 10.17 -8.69 -0.61
N PRO A 238 8.90 -9.10 -0.85
CA PRO A 238 8.44 -10.45 -0.49
C PRO A 238 9.29 -11.55 -1.11
N TYR A 239 9.78 -11.34 -2.34
CA TYR A 239 10.66 -12.29 -3.02
C TYR A 239 12.03 -12.36 -2.35
N LEU A 240 12.66 -11.20 -2.12
CA LEU A 240 14.00 -11.11 -1.51
C LEU A 240 14.02 -11.66 -0.08
N ASP A 241 12.96 -11.44 0.69
CA ASP A 241 12.81 -11.98 2.05
C ASP A 241 12.68 -13.52 2.06
N GLY A 242 12.15 -14.10 0.98
CA GLY A 242 12.03 -15.56 0.81
C GLY A 242 13.30 -16.25 0.31
N LEU A 243 14.32 -15.51 -0.15
CA LEU A 243 15.55 -16.06 -0.70
C LEU A 243 16.60 -16.39 0.38
N ARG A 244 17.46 -17.39 0.09
CA ARG A 244 18.44 -17.95 1.01
C ARG A 244 19.78 -17.21 0.94
N GLY A 245 19.91 -16.12 1.66
CA GLY A 245 21.16 -15.37 1.76
C GLY A 245 21.44 -14.41 0.59
N GLU A 246 22.59 -13.72 0.69
CA GLU A 246 22.92 -12.62 -0.23
C GLU A 246 23.32 -13.11 -1.64
N GLU A 247 23.91 -14.30 -1.77
CA GLU A 247 24.31 -14.87 -3.05
C GLU A 247 23.09 -15.16 -3.92
N GLU A 248 22.08 -15.88 -3.38
CA GLU A 248 20.84 -16.19 -4.09
C GLU A 248 20.05 -14.91 -4.42
N ARG A 249 20.05 -13.92 -3.53
CA ARG A 249 19.47 -12.60 -3.79
C ARG A 249 20.16 -11.88 -4.94
N GLY A 250 21.49 -11.91 -4.98
CA GLY A 250 22.28 -11.33 -6.06
C GLY A 250 21.97 -11.97 -7.41
N GLU A 251 21.91 -13.29 -7.47
CA GLU A 251 21.55 -14.04 -8.67
C GLU A 251 20.10 -13.72 -9.13
N PHE A 252 19.15 -13.71 -8.19
CA PHE A 252 17.76 -13.34 -8.48
C PHE A 252 17.67 -11.95 -9.09
N LEU A 253 18.32 -10.96 -8.49
CA LEU A 253 18.30 -9.57 -8.98
C LEU A 253 18.93 -9.45 -10.35
N LYS A 254 20.01 -10.20 -10.64
CA LYS A 254 20.65 -10.23 -11.95
C LYS A 254 19.70 -10.78 -13.03
N VAL A 255 19.10 -11.94 -12.79
CA VAL A 255 18.15 -12.55 -13.73
C VAL A 255 16.92 -11.64 -13.91
N TYR A 256 16.45 -11.00 -12.83
CA TYR A 256 15.34 -10.05 -12.91
C TYR A 256 15.71 -8.83 -13.75
N GLU A 257 16.90 -8.23 -13.60
CA GLU A 257 17.35 -7.13 -14.45
C GLU A 257 17.46 -7.54 -15.93
N GLU A 258 17.94 -8.74 -16.24
CA GLU A 258 17.98 -9.29 -17.59
C GLU A 258 16.57 -9.35 -18.22
N LYS A 259 15.57 -9.79 -17.44
CA LYS A 259 14.16 -9.77 -17.86
C LYS A 259 13.61 -8.36 -18.10
N LEU A 260 14.00 -7.40 -17.28
CA LEU A 260 13.62 -6.00 -17.51
C LEU A 260 14.22 -5.44 -18.82
N ARG A 261 15.43 -5.85 -19.20
CA ARG A 261 16.06 -5.46 -20.48
C ARG A 261 15.25 -5.93 -21.69
N GLU A 262 14.57 -7.08 -21.59
CA GLU A 262 13.69 -7.60 -22.64
C GLU A 262 12.38 -6.80 -22.77
N LYS A 263 11.92 -6.16 -21.68
CA LYS A 263 10.60 -5.51 -21.58
C LYS A 263 10.63 -4.00 -21.69
N TYR A 264 11.75 -3.36 -21.33
CA TYR A 264 11.90 -1.91 -21.33
C TYR A 264 13.00 -1.47 -22.28
N GLU A 265 12.60 -0.86 -23.39
CA GLU A 265 13.53 -0.30 -24.37
C GLU A 265 14.19 0.98 -23.87
N LYS A 266 15.45 1.20 -24.27
CA LYS A 266 16.10 2.50 -24.10
C LYS A 266 15.49 3.55 -25.01
N ARG A 267 15.35 4.75 -24.47
CA ARG A 267 14.91 5.93 -25.19
C ARG A 267 16.09 6.62 -25.89
N ALA A 268 15.82 7.66 -26.65
CA ALA A 268 16.84 8.41 -27.45
C ALA A 268 17.99 8.96 -26.59
N ASP A 269 17.74 9.25 -25.31
CA ASP A 269 18.71 9.72 -24.33
C ASP A 269 19.40 8.59 -23.53
N GLY A 270 19.13 7.32 -23.89
CA GLY A 270 19.66 6.13 -23.21
C GLY A 270 18.95 5.73 -21.91
N ARG A 271 17.93 6.50 -21.50
CA ARG A 271 17.13 6.22 -20.30
C ARG A 271 16.03 5.19 -20.58
N VAL A 272 15.39 4.69 -19.55
CA VAL A 272 14.22 3.79 -19.62
C VAL A 272 13.02 4.45 -18.99
N LEU A 273 11.82 4.21 -19.53
CA LEU A 273 10.58 4.74 -18.99
C LEU A 273 9.84 3.64 -18.22
N LEU A 274 9.77 3.77 -16.92
CA LEU A 274 8.98 2.91 -16.06
C LEU A 274 7.54 3.43 -16.03
N ARG A 275 6.62 2.70 -16.69
CA ARG A 275 5.17 2.96 -16.58
C ARG A 275 4.69 2.54 -15.20
N TYR A 276 3.96 3.43 -14.51
CA TYR A 276 3.53 3.22 -13.14
C TYR A 276 2.10 3.73 -12.91
N PRO A 277 1.07 2.94 -13.26
CA PRO A 277 -0.32 3.32 -13.08
C PRO A 277 -0.70 3.31 -11.59
N ARG A 278 -1.65 4.20 -11.24
CA ARG A 278 -2.19 4.32 -9.90
C ARG A 278 -3.69 4.55 -9.94
N LEU A 279 -4.39 3.95 -9.00
CA LEU A 279 -5.80 4.14 -8.75
C LEU A 279 -5.97 5.08 -7.55
N PHE A 280 -6.89 6.02 -7.68
CA PHE A 280 -7.21 7.05 -6.71
C PHE A 280 -8.68 7.01 -6.34
N ALA A 281 -9.00 7.34 -5.09
CA ALA A 281 -10.37 7.60 -4.67
C ALA A 281 -10.44 8.69 -3.60
N VAL A 282 -11.46 9.53 -3.69
CA VAL A 282 -11.85 10.51 -2.69
C VAL A 282 -13.34 10.33 -2.41
N ALA A 283 -13.68 9.95 -1.19
CA ALA A 283 -15.03 9.70 -0.70
C ALA A 283 -15.38 10.73 0.38
N VAL A 284 -16.46 11.47 0.20
CA VAL A 284 -17.03 12.38 1.21
C VAL A 284 -18.16 11.64 1.91
N ARG A 285 -18.14 11.56 3.24
CA ARG A 285 -19.14 10.87 4.06
C ARG A 285 -20.48 11.64 4.05
N LYS A 286 -21.60 10.94 3.86
CA LYS A 286 -22.98 11.48 4.05
C LYS A 286 -23.20 11.96 5.47
#